data_94ff01caac98a2ed696bf98f7bcee673
#
_entry.id   94ff01caac98a2ed696bf98f7bcee673
#
_cell.length_a   1.000
_cell.length_b   1.000
_cell.length_c   1.000
_cell.angle_alpha   90.00
_cell.angle_beta   90.00
_cell.angle_gamma   90.00
#
_symmetry.space_group_name_H-M   'P 1'
#
loop_
_entity.id
_entity.type
_entity.pdbx_description
1 polymer ?
#
loop_
_entity_poly.entity_id
_entity_poly.type
_entity_poly.pdbx_seq_one_letter_code
_entity_poly.pdbx_strand_id
1 'polypeptide(L)'
;MSILEHASLMTDEIRRVPLEELQIRLARFREEMEKEHPGWQMAVINNKVNMYYFTGTMQEGALVIRPQDEILWVRRSYDRARNESLLPDIRPMQSFRTLAEFYGTWPDVMYVECRKATVDWLNMLRKYMPFKEYTDIDGLLCSLRLVKSSYELELMKRSGAIHQTVLEQLAPKMIKEGISEAELAVSLYTEMLKRGSHGIARMNLPLGEDVIGVASFGKSGLVRTAFDGPGGTGGTCIAVQSIGSPFRKLKAGRLVYLDIPCGVEGYHTDKTI
;
A
#
# COMPACT_ATOMS: atom_id res chain seq x y z
N MET A 1 -21.17 -12.07 12.55
CA MET A 1 -21.63 -11.04 11.61
C MET A 1 -21.99 -11.70 10.28
N SER A 2 -23.21 -11.56 9.81
CA SER A 2 -23.66 -12.21 8.57
C SER A 2 -23.07 -11.49 7.35
N ILE A 3 -23.04 -12.16 6.19
CA ILE A 3 -22.61 -11.57 4.90
C ILE A 3 -23.43 -10.30 4.57
N LEU A 4 -24.70 -10.24 5.00
CA LEU A 4 -25.58 -9.08 4.82
C LEU A 4 -25.20 -7.89 5.72
N GLU A 5 -24.67 -8.12 6.91
CA GLU A 5 -24.14 -7.05 7.77
C GLU A 5 -22.84 -6.45 7.21
N HIS A 6 -22.02 -7.25 6.51
CA HIS A 6 -20.87 -6.74 5.77
C HIS A 6 -21.25 -5.91 4.53
N ALA A 7 -22.30 -6.29 3.82
CA ALA A 7 -22.80 -5.55 2.65
C ALA A 7 -23.37 -4.18 3.02
N SER A 8 -23.94 -4.02 4.22
CA SER A 8 -24.46 -2.73 4.69
C SER A 8 -23.37 -1.68 5.01
N LEU A 9 -22.11 -2.10 5.10
CA LEU A 9 -20.96 -1.20 5.30
C LEU A 9 -20.36 -0.67 3.99
N MET A 10 -20.83 -1.15 2.85
CA MET A 10 -20.50 -0.59 1.53
C MET A 10 -21.47 0.55 1.22
N THR A 11 -21.40 1.63 1.97
CA THR A 11 -22.10 2.87 1.63
C THR A 11 -21.36 3.51 0.46
N ASP A 12 -22.10 4.19 -0.44
CA ASP A 12 -21.52 5.02 -1.51
C ASP A 12 -20.65 6.19 -0.95
N GLU A 13 -20.56 6.32 0.37
CA GLU A 13 -19.78 7.31 1.06
C GLU A 13 -18.32 6.88 1.20
N ILE A 14 -17.42 7.79 0.86
CA ILE A 14 -15.98 7.62 1.08
C ILE A 14 -15.72 7.52 2.59
N ARG A 15 -15.22 6.35 3.03
CA ARG A 15 -14.77 6.19 4.40
C ARG A 15 -13.45 6.91 4.60
N ARG A 16 -13.45 7.94 5.42
CA ARG A 16 -12.25 8.72 5.75
C ARG A 16 -11.50 8.10 6.93
N VAL A 17 -10.18 8.21 6.92
CA VAL A 17 -9.38 7.89 8.11
C VAL A 17 -9.73 8.91 9.19
N PRO A 18 -10.08 8.49 10.43
CA PRO A 18 -10.41 9.42 11.51
C PRO A 18 -9.29 10.42 11.78
N LEU A 19 -9.63 11.67 12.07
CA LEU A 19 -8.65 12.71 12.36
C LEU A 19 -7.77 12.34 13.55
N GLU A 20 -8.34 11.77 14.60
CA GLU A 20 -7.61 11.30 15.78
C GLU A 20 -6.53 10.27 15.41
N GLU A 21 -6.84 9.33 14.53
CA GLU A 21 -5.88 8.34 14.04
C GLU A 21 -4.71 9.01 13.32
N LEU A 22 -5.00 10.00 12.44
CA LEU A 22 -3.97 10.76 11.73
C LEU A 22 -3.08 11.55 12.71
N GLN A 23 -3.68 12.18 13.72
CA GLN A 23 -2.97 12.93 14.75
C GLN A 23 -2.05 12.04 15.60
N ILE A 24 -2.53 10.86 16.00
CA ILE A 24 -1.72 9.86 16.72
C ILE A 24 -0.50 9.44 15.89
N ARG A 25 -0.68 9.17 14.59
CA ARG A 25 0.41 8.77 13.70
C ARG A 25 1.45 9.87 13.53
N LEU A 26 1.01 11.12 13.36
CA LEU A 26 1.88 12.29 13.25
C LEU A 26 2.63 12.58 14.56
N ALA A 27 1.97 12.43 15.70
CA ALA A 27 2.60 12.57 17.01
C ALA A 27 3.70 11.52 17.23
N ARG A 28 3.42 10.24 16.93
CA ARG A 28 4.42 9.16 17.00
C ARG A 28 5.58 9.40 16.04
N PHE A 29 5.32 9.90 14.84
CA PHE A 29 6.39 10.26 13.90
C PHE A 29 7.32 11.33 14.50
N ARG A 30 6.76 12.39 15.07
CA ARG A 30 7.55 13.46 15.70
C ARG A 30 8.36 12.96 16.90
N GLU A 31 7.78 12.10 17.71
CA GLU A 31 8.46 11.48 18.84
C GLU A 31 9.66 10.63 18.40
N GLU A 32 9.48 9.75 17.41
CA GLU A 32 10.57 8.91 16.90
C GLU A 32 11.63 9.75 16.14
N MET A 33 11.21 10.78 15.39
CA MET A 33 12.15 11.71 14.76
C MET A 33 13.02 12.43 15.78
N GLU A 34 12.46 12.89 16.90
CA GLU A 34 13.23 13.56 17.94
C GLU A 34 14.19 12.60 18.67
N LYS A 35 13.84 11.33 18.82
CA LYS A 35 14.72 10.30 19.40
C LYS A 35 15.89 9.95 18.49
N GLU A 36 15.63 9.71 17.20
CA GLU A 36 16.66 9.26 16.24
C GLU A 36 17.47 10.43 15.68
N HIS A 37 16.87 11.61 15.57
CA HIS A 37 17.42 12.81 14.95
C HIS A 37 17.14 14.06 15.81
N PRO A 38 17.74 14.20 17.00
CA PRO A 38 17.47 15.34 17.89
C PRO A 38 17.68 16.67 17.18
N GLY A 39 16.68 17.55 17.32
CA GLY A 39 16.72 18.88 16.69
C GLY A 39 16.39 18.89 15.20
N TRP A 40 15.79 17.84 14.66
CA TRP A 40 15.30 17.80 13.26
C TRP A 40 14.31 18.95 13.00
N GLN A 41 14.25 19.43 11.78
CA GLN A 41 13.45 20.62 11.45
C GLN A 41 12.40 20.36 10.38
N MET A 42 12.68 19.51 9.38
CA MET A 42 11.75 19.28 8.28
C MET A 42 11.94 17.89 7.67
N ALA A 43 10.83 17.19 7.51
CA ALA A 43 10.75 15.95 6.75
C ALA A 43 9.78 16.11 5.58
N VAL A 44 10.11 15.50 4.43
CA VAL A 44 9.27 15.53 3.23
C VAL A 44 8.94 14.11 2.79
N ILE A 45 7.65 13.77 2.87
CA ILE A 45 7.10 12.47 2.50
C ILE A 45 6.53 12.55 1.08
N ASN A 46 6.95 11.66 0.20
CA ASN A 46 6.49 11.60 -1.19
C ASN A 46 5.91 10.24 -1.60
N ASN A 47 6.22 9.18 -0.87
CA ASN A 47 5.65 7.86 -1.14
C ASN A 47 4.14 7.88 -0.84
N LYS A 48 3.35 7.47 -1.83
CA LYS A 48 1.88 7.50 -1.72
C LYS A 48 1.32 6.67 -0.57
N VAL A 49 1.96 5.55 -0.23
CA VAL A 49 1.52 4.69 0.90
C VAL A 49 1.75 5.41 2.23
N ASN A 50 2.92 6.01 2.43
CA ASN A 50 3.22 6.77 3.64
C ASN A 50 2.43 8.09 3.68
N MET A 51 2.22 8.73 2.53
CA MET A 51 1.31 9.87 2.43
C MET A 51 -0.09 9.49 2.90
N TYR A 52 -0.65 8.37 2.39
CA TYR A 52 -1.95 7.86 2.86
C TYR A 52 -1.97 7.57 4.37
N TYR A 53 -0.91 6.96 4.90
CA TYR A 53 -0.79 6.66 6.32
C TYR A 53 -0.95 7.90 7.20
N PHE A 54 -0.33 9.02 6.82
CA PHE A 54 -0.37 10.26 7.61
C PHE A 54 -1.53 11.19 7.26
N THR A 55 -2.13 11.06 6.08
CA THR A 55 -3.09 12.06 5.58
C THR A 55 -4.47 11.48 5.26
N GLY A 56 -4.61 10.16 5.12
CA GLY A 56 -5.86 9.54 4.69
C GLY A 56 -6.18 9.74 3.21
N THR A 57 -5.26 10.29 2.40
CA THR A 57 -5.43 10.44 0.95
C THR A 57 -4.16 10.10 0.19
N MET A 58 -4.28 9.70 -1.08
CA MET A 58 -3.17 9.21 -1.90
C MET A 58 -3.03 10.06 -3.18
N GLN A 59 -2.63 11.31 -3.01
CA GLN A 59 -2.53 12.26 -4.12
C GLN A 59 -1.10 12.43 -4.64
N GLU A 60 -0.95 13.12 -5.79
CA GLU A 60 0.34 13.59 -6.26
C GLU A 60 0.69 14.89 -5.53
N GLY A 61 1.83 14.89 -4.83
CA GLY A 61 2.25 16.04 -4.06
C GLY A 61 3.38 15.73 -3.08
N ALA A 62 3.42 16.43 -1.97
CA ALA A 62 4.35 16.21 -0.89
C ALA A 62 3.68 16.52 0.46
N LEU A 63 3.87 15.66 1.45
CA LEU A 63 3.56 15.98 2.83
C LEU A 63 4.84 16.50 3.49
N VAL A 64 4.81 17.74 3.92
CA VAL A 64 5.88 18.36 4.72
C VAL A 64 5.48 18.28 6.18
N ILE A 65 6.34 17.67 7.01
CA ILE A 65 6.16 17.56 8.45
C ILE A 65 7.29 18.32 9.14
N ARG A 66 6.94 19.15 10.11
CA ARG A 66 7.87 19.84 11.01
C ARG A 66 7.53 19.53 12.45
N PRO A 67 8.40 19.84 13.42
CA PRO A 67 8.09 19.61 14.84
C PRO A 67 6.77 20.22 15.29
N GLN A 68 6.39 21.38 14.73
CA GLN A 68 5.23 22.16 15.15
C GLN A 68 3.99 22.03 14.26
N ASP A 69 4.13 21.56 13.01
CA ASP A 69 3.03 21.50 12.04
C ASP A 69 3.25 20.45 10.94
N GLU A 70 2.22 20.24 10.14
CA GLU A 70 2.26 19.48 8.90
C GLU A 70 1.38 20.13 7.84
N ILE A 71 1.80 20.07 6.59
CA ILE A 71 1.03 20.57 5.44
C ILE A 71 1.09 19.54 4.32
N LEU A 72 -0.09 19.12 3.87
CA LEU A 72 -0.22 18.33 2.65
C LEU A 72 -0.29 19.25 1.44
N TRP A 73 0.76 19.25 0.62
CA TRP A 73 0.83 19.95 -0.64
C TRP A 73 0.37 19.07 -1.79
N VAL A 74 -0.68 19.48 -2.49
CA VAL A 74 -1.32 18.67 -3.53
C VAL A 74 -1.14 19.31 -4.89
N ARG A 75 -0.51 18.58 -5.82
CA ARG A 75 -0.24 19.08 -7.17
C ARG A 75 -1.42 18.88 -8.12
N ARG A 76 -2.16 17.79 -7.95
CA ARG A 76 -3.32 17.45 -8.78
C ARG A 76 -4.46 16.93 -7.92
N SER A 77 -5.69 17.14 -8.39
CA SER A 77 -6.89 16.68 -7.69
C SER A 77 -7.02 17.23 -6.25
N TYR A 78 -6.79 18.52 -6.09
CA TYR A 78 -6.83 19.19 -4.79
C TYR A 78 -8.19 19.02 -4.08
N ASP A 79 -9.30 19.21 -4.81
CA ASP A 79 -10.64 19.05 -4.23
C ASP A 79 -10.90 17.61 -3.74
N ARG A 80 -10.35 16.63 -4.47
CA ARG A 80 -10.40 15.24 -4.04
C ARG A 80 -9.63 15.03 -2.73
N ALA A 81 -8.42 15.58 -2.60
CA ALA A 81 -7.66 15.50 -1.36
C ALA A 81 -8.43 16.05 -0.17
N ARG A 82 -9.08 17.20 -0.34
CA ARG A 82 -9.92 17.85 0.70
C ARG A 82 -11.16 17.02 1.05
N ASN A 83 -11.70 16.29 0.09
CA ASN A 83 -12.85 15.42 0.34
C ASN A 83 -12.46 14.10 1.02
N GLU A 84 -11.25 13.60 0.79
CA GLU A 84 -10.76 12.33 1.35
C GLU A 84 -10.09 12.49 2.71
N SER A 85 -9.32 13.55 2.92
CA SER A 85 -8.52 13.77 4.12
C SER A 85 -9.22 14.67 5.14
N LEU A 86 -9.06 14.34 6.42
CA LEU A 86 -9.49 15.16 7.55
C LEU A 86 -8.36 16.03 8.12
N LEU A 87 -7.17 16.05 7.48
CA LEU A 87 -6.12 16.98 7.89
C LEU A 87 -6.57 18.43 7.75
N PRO A 88 -6.23 19.32 8.72
CA PRO A 88 -6.66 20.71 8.69
C PRO A 88 -5.95 21.55 7.62
N ASP A 89 -4.68 21.27 7.32
CA ASP A 89 -3.89 22.06 6.38
C ASP A 89 -3.53 21.28 5.12
N ILE A 90 -4.36 21.47 4.09
CA ILE A 90 -4.17 20.91 2.75
C ILE A 90 -4.13 22.09 1.78
N ARG A 91 -3.06 22.18 0.99
CA ARG A 91 -2.82 23.31 0.09
C ARG A 91 -2.52 22.85 -1.34
N PRO A 92 -2.96 23.61 -2.35
CA PRO A 92 -2.58 23.34 -3.73
C PRO A 92 -1.12 23.74 -3.96
N MET A 93 -0.39 22.99 -4.79
CA MET A 93 0.93 23.35 -5.28
C MET A 93 1.02 23.17 -6.79
N GLN A 94 1.74 24.07 -7.46
CA GLN A 94 2.09 23.89 -8.87
C GLN A 94 3.43 23.15 -9.04
N SER A 95 4.38 23.43 -8.16
CA SER A 95 5.71 22.84 -8.11
C SER A 95 6.34 23.06 -6.73
N PHE A 96 7.51 22.52 -6.49
CA PHE A 96 8.27 22.80 -5.25
C PHE A 96 8.61 24.28 -5.04
N ARG A 97 8.51 25.13 -6.08
CA ARG A 97 8.61 26.58 -5.93
C ARG A 97 7.55 27.11 -4.97
N THR A 98 6.32 26.60 -5.05
CA THR A 98 5.22 26.99 -4.14
C THR A 98 5.57 26.73 -2.67
N LEU A 99 6.22 25.58 -2.38
CA LEU A 99 6.69 25.27 -1.03
C LEU A 99 7.82 26.22 -0.62
N ALA A 100 8.78 26.44 -1.51
CA ALA A 100 9.91 27.33 -1.26
C ALA A 100 9.46 28.75 -0.95
N GLU A 101 8.52 29.31 -1.71
CA GLU A 101 7.95 30.64 -1.48
C GLU A 101 7.18 30.71 -0.15
N PHE A 102 6.48 29.65 0.22
CA PHE A 102 5.72 29.58 1.47
C PHE A 102 6.61 29.51 2.71
N TYR A 103 7.61 28.59 2.71
CA TYR A 103 8.48 28.42 3.87
C TYR A 103 9.56 29.50 3.99
N GLY A 104 10.01 30.06 2.87
CA GLY A 104 11.03 31.11 2.79
C GLY A 104 12.43 30.68 3.20
N THR A 105 12.54 29.78 4.17
CA THR A 105 13.78 29.18 4.67
C THR A 105 13.61 27.67 4.86
N TRP A 106 14.71 26.93 4.76
CA TRP A 106 14.79 25.49 4.98
C TRP A 106 16.03 25.09 5.73
N PRO A 107 16.03 23.91 6.37
CA PRO A 107 17.19 23.44 7.13
C PRO A 107 18.32 23.02 6.21
N ASP A 108 19.52 22.98 6.77
CA ASP A 108 20.69 22.41 6.09
C ASP A 108 20.51 20.91 5.80
N VAL A 109 19.82 20.17 6.68
CA VAL A 109 19.55 18.75 6.55
C VAL A 109 18.05 18.53 6.30
N MET A 110 17.72 17.90 5.17
CA MET A 110 16.36 17.51 4.81
C MET A 110 16.15 16.02 5.07
N TYR A 111 15.08 15.65 5.75
CA TYR A 111 14.71 14.26 5.98
C TYR A 111 13.74 13.78 4.91
N VAL A 112 14.10 12.72 4.17
CA VAL A 112 13.36 12.26 3.00
C VAL A 112 13.28 10.74 2.91
N GLU A 113 12.30 10.24 2.18
CA GLU A 113 12.21 8.82 1.81
C GLU A 113 13.12 8.56 0.60
N CYS A 114 14.13 7.70 0.75
CA CYS A 114 15.10 7.44 -0.31
C CYS A 114 14.73 6.24 -1.19
N ARG A 115 14.06 5.22 -0.64
CA ARG A 115 13.76 3.98 -1.39
C ARG A 115 12.80 4.15 -2.55
N LYS A 116 11.90 5.14 -2.47
CA LYS A 116 10.86 5.38 -3.49
C LYS A 116 11.00 6.74 -4.16
N ALA A 117 11.81 7.64 -3.61
CA ALA A 117 12.14 8.90 -4.26
C ALA A 117 13.01 8.63 -5.50
N THR A 118 12.64 9.22 -6.63
CA THR A 118 13.51 9.22 -7.80
C THR A 118 14.60 10.27 -7.63
N VAL A 119 15.72 10.07 -8.30
CA VAL A 119 16.80 11.07 -8.35
C VAL A 119 16.28 12.41 -8.91
N ASP A 120 15.39 12.35 -9.88
CA ASP A 120 14.77 13.55 -10.45
C ASP A 120 13.92 14.29 -9.41
N TRP A 121 13.10 13.58 -8.64
CA TRP A 121 12.32 14.17 -7.56
C TRP A 121 13.19 14.88 -6.52
N LEU A 122 14.27 14.23 -6.09
CA LEU A 122 15.22 14.78 -5.11
C LEU A 122 15.95 16.02 -5.67
N ASN A 123 16.38 15.96 -6.93
CA ASN A 123 17.00 17.09 -7.61
C ASN A 123 16.04 18.28 -7.76
N MET A 124 14.76 18.00 -8.07
CA MET A 124 13.75 19.04 -8.14
C MET A 124 13.45 19.66 -6.78
N LEU A 125 13.40 18.86 -5.71
CA LEU A 125 13.25 19.38 -4.34
C LEU A 125 14.43 20.30 -4.00
N ARG A 126 15.68 19.83 -4.19
CA ARG A 126 16.89 20.59 -3.89
C ARG A 126 17.03 21.86 -4.74
N LYS A 127 16.55 21.83 -5.98
CA LYS A 127 16.56 23.03 -6.85
C LYS A 127 15.82 24.20 -6.27
N TYR A 128 14.68 23.94 -5.62
CA TYR A 128 13.83 25.00 -5.07
C TYR A 128 14.03 25.22 -3.57
N MET A 129 14.47 24.20 -2.85
CA MET A 129 14.78 24.22 -1.43
C MET A 129 16.23 23.70 -1.27
N PRO A 130 17.26 24.58 -1.46
CA PRO A 130 18.66 24.16 -1.56
C PRO A 130 19.27 23.79 -0.21
N PHE A 131 18.86 22.64 0.34
CA PHE A 131 19.47 22.00 1.50
C PHE A 131 20.85 21.43 1.16
N LYS A 132 21.75 21.37 2.15
CA LYS A 132 23.13 20.84 1.99
C LYS A 132 23.14 19.33 1.92
N GLU A 133 22.45 18.69 2.86
CA GLU A 133 22.44 17.24 3.05
C GLU A 133 21.00 16.71 3.15
N TYR A 134 20.84 15.42 2.93
CA TYR A 134 19.59 14.73 3.24
C TYR A 134 19.84 13.45 4.03
N THR A 135 18.88 13.07 4.84
CA THR A 135 18.92 11.85 5.64
C THR A 135 17.74 10.97 5.28
N ASP A 136 17.99 9.67 5.09
CA ASP A 136 16.96 8.67 4.84
C ASP A 136 16.15 8.38 6.11
N ILE A 137 14.83 8.39 5.99
CA ILE A 137 13.88 8.05 7.06
C ILE A 137 13.00 6.83 6.73
N ASP A 138 13.32 6.08 5.70
CA ASP A 138 12.54 4.88 5.32
C ASP A 138 12.48 3.85 6.45
N GLY A 139 13.56 3.67 7.20
CA GLY A 139 13.63 2.77 8.36
C GLY A 139 12.66 3.18 9.46
N LEU A 140 12.67 4.45 9.83
CA LEU A 140 11.76 5.03 10.82
C LEU A 140 10.28 4.88 10.38
N LEU A 141 9.97 5.22 9.14
CA LEU A 141 8.61 5.09 8.60
C LEU A 141 8.13 3.63 8.57
N CYS A 142 9.02 2.69 8.26
CA CYS A 142 8.71 1.26 8.35
C CYS A 142 8.39 0.86 9.80
N SER A 143 9.21 1.27 10.77
CA SER A 143 9.03 0.91 12.19
C SER A 143 7.70 1.42 12.74
N LEU A 144 7.30 2.64 12.39
CA LEU A 144 6.00 3.21 12.79
C LEU A 144 4.81 2.38 12.31
N ARG A 145 4.92 1.76 11.13
CA ARG A 145 3.87 0.95 10.51
C ARG A 145 3.89 -0.51 10.92
N LEU A 146 4.93 -0.98 11.63
CA LEU A 146 5.00 -2.36 12.13
C LEU A 146 3.93 -2.65 13.17
N VAL A 147 3.73 -1.74 14.14
CA VAL A 147 2.72 -1.88 15.19
C VAL A 147 1.44 -1.20 14.73
N LYS A 148 0.41 -2.00 14.50
CA LYS A 148 -0.90 -1.54 13.99
C LYS A 148 -1.75 -0.99 15.11
N SER A 149 -2.47 0.08 14.83
CA SER A 149 -3.51 0.63 15.71
C SER A 149 -4.77 -0.26 15.70
N SER A 150 -5.71 0.02 16.60
CA SER A 150 -7.01 -0.67 16.61
C SER A 150 -7.80 -0.41 15.32
N TYR A 151 -7.71 0.79 14.76
CA TYR A 151 -8.31 1.13 13.46
C TYR A 151 -7.74 0.28 12.33
N GLU A 152 -6.42 0.17 12.24
CA GLU A 152 -5.73 -0.65 11.24
C GLU A 152 -6.07 -2.14 11.40
N LEU A 153 -6.08 -2.64 12.63
CA LEU A 153 -6.42 -4.04 12.92
C LEU A 153 -7.85 -4.38 12.53
N GLU A 154 -8.80 -3.46 12.67
CA GLU A 154 -10.18 -3.68 12.21
C GLU A 154 -10.23 -3.92 10.69
N LEU A 155 -9.53 -3.10 9.91
CA LEU A 155 -9.45 -3.24 8.45
C LEU A 155 -8.73 -4.53 8.03
N MET A 156 -7.65 -4.88 8.71
CA MET A 156 -6.95 -6.16 8.49
C MET A 156 -7.83 -7.37 8.84
N LYS A 157 -8.62 -7.31 9.90
CA LYS A 157 -9.59 -8.38 10.24
C LYS A 157 -10.66 -8.54 9.15
N ARG A 158 -11.15 -7.44 8.59
CA ARG A 158 -12.09 -7.48 7.44
C ARG A 158 -11.44 -8.14 6.22
N SER A 159 -10.20 -7.79 5.90
CA SER A 159 -9.44 -8.44 4.84
C SER A 159 -9.25 -9.94 5.12
N GLY A 160 -8.87 -10.32 6.34
CA GLY A 160 -8.74 -11.72 6.75
C GLY A 160 -10.04 -12.52 6.65
N ALA A 161 -11.19 -11.92 6.95
CA ALA A 161 -12.50 -12.57 6.80
C ALA A 161 -12.85 -12.86 5.33
N ILE A 162 -12.45 -11.96 4.41
CA ILE A 162 -12.58 -12.19 2.96
C ILE A 162 -11.69 -13.38 2.56
N HIS A 163 -10.44 -13.43 2.99
CA HIS A 163 -9.52 -14.55 2.76
C HIS A 163 -10.12 -15.87 3.24
N GLN A 164 -10.60 -15.92 4.48
CA GLN A 164 -11.22 -17.13 5.03
C GLN A 164 -12.37 -17.61 4.17
N THR A 165 -13.26 -16.70 3.77
CA THR A 165 -14.40 -17.06 2.94
C THR A 165 -13.97 -17.57 1.56
N VAL A 166 -13.09 -16.83 0.90
CA VAL A 166 -12.73 -17.12 -0.50
C VAL A 166 -11.78 -18.31 -0.59
N LEU A 167 -10.72 -18.36 0.21
CA LEU A 167 -9.71 -19.40 0.09
C LEU A 167 -10.10 -20.70 0.80
N GLU A 168 -10.77 -20.64 1.96
CA GLU A 168 -11.10 -21.85 2.71
C GLU A 168 -12.46 -22.46 2.33
N GLN A 169 -13.45 -21.64 1.93
CA GLN A 169 -14.81 -22.12 1.68
C GLN A 169 -15.16 -22.20 0.19
N LEU A 170 -14.67 -21.25 -0.64
CA LEU A 170 -15.01 -21.17 -2.06
C LEU A 170 -13.96 -21.84 -2.96
N ALA A 171 -12.67 -21.64 -2.72
CA ALA A 171 -11.61 -22.21 -3.53
C ALA A 171 -11.72 -23.73 -3.69
N PRO A 172 -12.00 -24.52 -2.62
CA PRO A 172 -12.17 -25.98 -2.78
C PRO A 172 -13.30 -26.38 -3.74
N LYS A 173 -14.34 -25.55 -3.89
CA LYS A 173 -15.46 -25.78 -4.80
C LYS A 173 -15.14 -25.38 -6.25
N MET A 174 -14.15 -24.51 -6.45
CA MET A 174 -13.70 -24.04 -7.76
C MET A 174 -12.59 -24.91 -8.33
N ILE A 175 -11.81 -25.58 -7.46
CA ILE A 175 -10.72 -26.48 -7.84
C ILE A 175 -11.33 -27.76 -8.44
N LYS A 176 -11.21 -27.89 -9.75
CA LYS A 176 -11.68 -29.07 -10.50
C LYS A 176 -10.75 -29.39 -11.65
N GLU A 177 -10.70 -30.68 -12.02
CA GLU A 177 -9.88 -31.08 -13.16
C GLU A 177 -10.25 -30.35 -14.44
N GLY A 178 -9.23 -29.92 -15.19
CA GLY A 178 -9.39 -29.18 -16.44
C GLY A 178 -9.43 -27.66 -16.28
N ILE A 179 -9.61 -27.10 -15.06
CA ILE A 179 -9.47 -25.64 -14.85
C ILE A 179 -8.01 -25.23 -15.08
N SER A 180 -7.77 -24.05 -15.65
CA SER A 180 -6.41 -23.50 -15.73
C SER A 180 -6.04 -22.69 -14.49
N GLU A 181 -4.73 -22.46 -14.30
CA GLU A 181 -4.23 -21.61 -13.22
C GLU A 181 -4.84 -20.20 -13.30
N ALA A 182 -4.87 -19.60 -14.50
CA ALA A 182 -5.43 -18.27 -14.71
C ALA A 182 -6.94 -18.24 -14.47
N GLU A 183 -7.72 -19.24 -14.92
CA GLU A 183 -9.17 -19.32 -14.66
C GLU A 183 -9.47 -19.39 -13.15
N LEU A 184 -8.69 -20.19 -12.40
CA LEU A 184 -8.85 -20.29 -10.95
C LEU A 184 -8.50 -18.94 -10.27
N ALA A 185 -7.35 -18.35 -10.61
CA ALA A 185 -6.92 -17.06 -10.06
C ALA A 185 -7.96 -15.97 -10.28
N VAL A 186 -8.47 -15.81 -11.52
CA VAL A 186 -9.49 -14.82 -11.85
C VAL A 186 -10.80 -15.08 -11.11
N SER A 187 -11.19 -16.34 -10.95
CA SER A 187 -12.42 -16.70 -10.21
C SER A 187 -12.30 -16.31 -8.74
N LEU A 188 -11.17 -16.58 -8.10
CA LEU A 188 -10.88 -16.18 -6.71
C LEU A 188 -10.84 -14.66 -6.57
N TYR A 189 -10.15 -13.98 -7.47
CA TYR A 189 -10.07 -12.52 -7.50
C TYR A 189 -11.46 -11.88 -7.62
N THR A 190 -12.31 -12.39 -8.51
CA THR A 190 -13.69 -11.92 -8.67
C THR A 190 -14.48 -12.05 -7.38
N GLU A 191 -14.35 -13.17 -6.68
CA GLU A 191 -15.04 -13.38 -5.42
C GLU A 191 -14.53 -12.49 -4.27
N MET A 192 -13.23 -12.16 -4.29
CA MET A 192 -12.67 -11.18 -3.34
C MET A 192 -13.21 -9.77 -3.59
N LEU A 193 -13.23 -9.32 -4.85
CA LEU A 193 -13.76 -8.00 -5.22
C LEU A 193 -15.24 -7.85 -4.83
N LYS A 194 -16.06 -8.87 -5.10
CA LYS A 194 -17.48 -8.88 -4.70
C LYS A 194 -17.68 -8.73 -3.19
N ARG A 195 -16.67 -9.04 -2.38
CA ARG A 195 -16.71 -8.95 -0.91
C ARG A 195 -16.01 -7.72 -0.35
N GLY A 196 -15.56 -6.81 -1.22
CA GLY A 196 -14.98 -5.53 -0.81
C GLY A 196 -13.45 -5.51 -0.73
N SER A 197 -12.76 -6.51 -1.31
CA SER A 197 -11.32 -6.35 -1.56
C SER A 197 -11.10 -5.22 -2.57
N HIS A 198 -10.08 -4.39 -2.33
CA HIS A 198 -9.72 -3.33 -3.28
C HIS A 198 -8.85 -3.84 -4.46
N GLY A 199 -8.51 -5.13 -4.49
CA GLY A 199 -7.99 -5.82 -5.66
C GLY A 199 -6.51 -5.63 -5.99
N ILE A 200 -5.75 -4.87 -5.21
CA ILE A 200 -4.32 -4.64 -5.43
C ILE A 200 -3.56 -4.85 -4.14
N ALA A 201 -2.47 -5.62 -4.18
CA ALA A 201 -1.48 -5.67 -3.12
C ALA A 201 -0.26 -4.82 -3.47
N ARG A 202 0.24 -4.05 -2.50
CA ARG A 202 1.45 -3.25 -2.67
C ARG A 202 2.55 -3.78 -1.78
N MET A 203 3.66 -4.15 -2.40
CA MET A 203 4.86 -4.61 -1.73
C MET A 203 5.93 -3.50 -1.70
N ASN A 204 6.84 -3.55 -0.73
CA ASN A 204 7.94 -2.59 -0.65
C ASN A 204 9.12 -2.98 -1.57
N LEU A 205 8.80 -3.42 -2.78
CA LEU A 205 9.76 -3.77 -3.83
C LEU A 205 9.60 -2.83 -5.03
N PRO A 206 10.64 -2.64 -5.85
CA PRO A 206 10.48 -2.00 -7.15
C PRO A 206 9.46 -2.78 -7.99
N LEU A 207 8.49 -2.09 -8.59
CA LEU A 207 7.38 -2.69 -9.33
C LEU A 207 6.51 -3.65 -8.48
N GLY A 208 6.47 -3.44 -7.15
CA GLY A 208 5.82 -4.33 -6.21
C GLY A 208 4.31 -4.12 -6.09
N GLU A 209 3.59 -4.11 -7.21
CA GLU A 209 2.12 -4.21 -7.20
C GLU A 209 1.71 -5.55 -7.80
N ASP A 210 0.90 -6.31 -7.05
CA ASP A 210 0.31 -7.56 -7.52
C ASP A 210 -1.22 -7.45 -7.47
N VAL A 211 -1.86 -7.87 -8.56
CA VAL A 211 -3.31 -7.74 -8.69
C VAL A 211 -4.02 -8.98 -8.19
N ILE A 212 -3.53 -10.17 -8.53
CA ILE A 212 -4.24 -11.43 -8.26
C ILE A 212 -3.45 -12.35 -7.31
N GLY A 213 -2.12 -12.22 -7.25
CA GLY A 213 -1.25 -13.17 -6.60
C GLY A 213 -0.93 -14.38 -7.48
N VAL A 214 -0.73 -15.53 -6.88
CA VAL A 214 -0.25 -16.75 -7.55
C VAL A 214 -1.26 -17.88 -7.41
N ALA A 215 -1.60 -18.49 -8.54
CA ALA A 215 -2.23 -19.82 -8.58
C ALA A 215 -1.36 -20.74 -9.44
N SER A 216 -0.86 -21.84 -8.88
CA SER A 216 0.02 -22.74 -9.60
C SER A 216 -0.30 -24.21 -9.34
N PHE A 217 -0.07 -25.06 -10.36
CA PHE A 217 -0.41 -26.48 -10.32
C PHE A 217 0.81 -27.37 -10.48
N GLY A 218 1.06 -28.25 -9.52
CA GLY A 218 2.10 -29.26 -9.57
C GLY A 218 3.48 -28.66 -9.84
N LYS A 219 4.13 -29.01 -10.96
CA LYS A 219 5.49 -28.56 -11.30
C LYS A 219 5.61 -27.05 -11.47
N SER A 220 4.53 -26.35 -11.79
CA SER A 220 4.54 -24.88 -11.88
C SER A 220 4.89 -24.23 -10.55
N GLY A 221 4.37 -24.76 -9.45
CA GLY A 221 4.67 -24.30 -8.11
C GLY A 221 6.13 -24.52 -7.64
N LEU A 222 6.95 -25.23 -8.43
CA LEU A 222 8.36 -25.47 -8.16
C LEU A 222 9.28 -24.49 -8.92
N VAL A 223 8.73 -23.68 -9.81
CA VAL A 223 9.50 -22.67 -10.56
C VAL A 223 9.78 -21.50 -9.62
N ARG A 224 11.07 -21.25 -9.36
CA ARG A 224 11.50 -20.13 -8.53
C ARG A 224 11.14 -18.80 -9.20
N THR A 225 10.68 -17.87 -8.40
CA THR A 225 10.47 -16.46 -8.78
C THR A 225 11.57 -15.59 -8.19
N ALA A 226 11.41 -14.29 -8.24
CA ALA A 226 12.31 -13.36 -7.54
C ALA A 226 12.26 -13.47 -6.01
N PHE A 227 11.25 -14.17 -5.48
CA PHE A 227 11.11 -14.50 -4.06
C PHE A 227 11.73 -15.88 -3.79
N ASP A 228 12.63 -15.95 -2.82
CA ASP A 228 13.41 -17.17 -2.49
C ASP A 228 12.75 -18.02 -1.40
N GLY A 229 11.43 -17.96 -1.31
CA GLY A 229 10.60 -18.73 -0.37
C GLY A 229 10.03 -20.02 -0.95
N PRO A 230 9.30 -20.79 -0.13
CA PRO A 230 8.56 -21.96 -0.60
C PRO A 230 7.39 -21.52 -1.48
N GLY A 231 7.13 -22.30 -2.52
CA GLY A 231 6.11 -21.96 -3.50
C GLY A 231 6.63 -21.02 -4.58
N GLY A 232 6.20 -21.26 -5.78
CA GLY A 232 6.57 -20.47 -6.93
C GLY A 232 5.53 -20.57 -8.03
N THR A 233 5.85 -20.06 -9.18
CA THR A 233 4.96 -20.15 -10.34
C THR A 233 5.73 -20.04 -11.64
N GLY A 234 5.28 -20.80 -12.63
CA GLY A 234 5.71 -20.57 -14.02
C GLY A 234 5.10 -19.30 -14.62
N GLY A 235 4.18 -18.66 -13.91
CA GLY A 235 3.51 -17.43 -14.32
C GLY A 235 2.69 -17.55 -15.60
N THR A 236 2.17 -16.41 -16.05
CA THR A 236 1.45 -16.31 -17.32
C THR A 236 2.41 -16.42 -18.51
N CYS A 237 3.55 -15.75 -18.42
CA CYS A 237 4.64 -15.83 -19.39
C CYS A 237 5.95 -15.34 -18.72
N ILE A 238 7.08 -15.42 -19.45
CA ILE A 238 8.40 -15.00 -18.95
C ILE A 238 8.41 -13.53 -18.46
N ALA A 239 7.65 -12.66 -19.12
CA ALA A 239 7.57 -11.26 -18.75
C ALA A 239 6.58 -10.98 -17.60
N VAL A 240 5.67 -11.92 -17.29
CA VAL A 240 4.66 -11.81 -16.22
C VAL A 240 4.70 -13.10 -15.42
N GLN A 241 5.36 -13.05 -14.28
CA GLN A 241 5.61 -14.20 -13.41
C GLN A 241 4.49 -14.44 -12.38
N SER A 242 3.54 -13.52 -12.26
CA SER A 242 2.35 -13.66 -11.41
C SER A 242 1.18 -14.31 -12.15
N ILE A 243 0.05 -14.45 -11.45
CA ILE A 243 -1.24 -14.99 -11.93
C ILE A 243 -1.18 -16.49 -12.09
N GLY A 244 -0.71 -16.99 -13.24
CA GLY A 244 -0.68 -18.38 -13.66
C GLY A 244 -0.98 -18.52 -15.13
N SER A 245 -0.71 -19.70 -15.69
CA SER A 245 -0.86 -19.96 -17.11
C SER A 245 -2.33 -20.21 -17.51
N PRO A 246 -2.84 -19.61 -18.59
CA PRO A 246 -4.16 -19.93 -19.14
C PRO A 246 -4.19 -21.32 -19.81
N PHE A 247 -3.02 -21.90 -20.13
CA PHE A 247 -2.89 -23.15 -20.86
C PHE A 247 -2.58 -24.34 -19.93
N ARG A 248 -2.05 -24.11 -18.74
CA ARG A 248 -1.74 -25.17 -17.78
C ARG A 248 -3.00 -25.59 -17.04
N LYS A 249 -3.51 -26.78 -17.37
CA LYS A 249 -4.74 -27.32 -16.82
C LYS A 249 -4.46 -28.24 -15.63
N LEU A 250 -5.29 -28.14 -14.59
CA LEU A 250 -5.23 -29.00 -13.42
C LEU A 250 -5.55 -30.46 -13.81
N LYS A 251 -4.75 -31.39 -13.32
CA LYS A 251 -4.98 -32.84 -13.40
C LYS A 251 -5.17 -33.42 -12.00
N ALA A 252 -6.01 -34.40 -11.87
CA ALA A 252 -6.21 -35.12 -10.61
C ALA A 252 -4.87 -35.57 -9.98
N GLY A 253 -4.77 -35.51 -8.67
CA GLY A 253 -3.57 -35.85 -7.90
C GLY A 253 -2.42 -34.83 -7.99
N ARG A 254 -2.62 -33.67 -8.56
CA ARG A 254 -1.63 -32.60 -8.56
C ARG A 254 -1.88 -31.62 -7.41
N LEU A 255 -0.78 -31.15 -6.82
CA LEU A 255 -0.82 -30.05 -5.84
C LEU A 255 -1.40 -28.79 -6.48
N VAL A 256 -2.25 -28.11 -5.75
CA VAL A 256 -2.68 -26.73 -6.02
C VAL A 256 -2.04 -25.85 -4.97
N TYR A 257 -1.33 -24.83 -5.39
CA TYR A 257 -0.71 -23.83 -4.54
C TYR A 257 -1.33 -22.48 -4.85
N LEU A 258 -1.85 -21.84 -3.82
CA LEU A 258 -2.47 -20.53 -3.90
C LEU A 258 -1.76 -19.59 -2.92
N ASP A 259 -1.28 -18.46 -3.42
CA ASP A 259 -0.65 -17.39 -2.64
C ASP A 259 -1.28 -16.07 -3.10
N ILE A 260 -2.32 -15.68 -2.39
CA ILE A 260 -3.27 -14.68 -2.86
C ILE A 260 -3.38 -13.55 -1.83
N PRO A 261 -3.04 -12.30 -2.21
CA PRO A 261 -3.24 -11.14 -1.36
C PRO A 261 -4.69 -10.69 -1.36
N CYS A 262 -5.11 -10.10 -0.26
CA CYS A 262 -6.39 -9.41 -0.14
C CYS A 262 -6.18 -8.08 0.57
N GLY A 263 -7.00 -7.08 0.28
CA GLY A 263 -6.88 -5.80 0.96
C GLY A 263 -8.21 -5.06 1.07
N VAL A 264 -8.38 -4.35 2.16
CA VAL A 264 -9.55 -3.50 2.44
C VAL A 264 -9.05 -2.12 2.83
N GLU A 265 -9.48 -1.10 2.09
CA GLU A 265 -9.16 0.32 2.38
C GLU A 265 -7.66 0.60 2.60
N GLY A 266 -6.79 -0.04 1.81
CA GLY A 266 -5.34 0.14 1.88
C GLY A 266 -4.61 -0.80 2.86
N TYR A 267 -5.31 -1.65 3.62
CA TYR A 267 -4.73 -2.61 4.56
C TYR A 267 -4.84 -4.02 4.03
N HIS A 268 -3.71 -4.72 3.99
CA HIS A 268 -3.57 -5.99 3.33
C HIS A 268 -3.41 -7.14 4.32
N THR A 269 -3.91 -8.29 3.91
CA THR A 269 -3.54 -9.60 4.43
C THR A 269 -3.03 -10.44 3.26
N ASP A 270 -2.19 -11.40 3.55
CA ASP A 270 -1.68 -12.35 2.58
C ASP A 270 -1.86 -13.77 3.12
N LYS A 271 -2.22 -14.70 2.24
CA LYS A 271 -2.50 -16.07 2.66
C LYS A 271 -2.10 -17.07 1.60
N THR A 272 -1.27 -18.01 2.02
CA THR A 272 -0.88 -19.18 1.24
C THR A 272 -1.67 -20.40 1.70
N ILE A 273 -2.18 -21.21 0.79
CA ILE A 273 -2.80 -22.50 1.04
C ILE A 273 -2.40 -23.54 -0.03
#